data_4644628c4e44ce085d59b479e30014a4
#
_entry.id   4644628c4e44ce085d59b479e30014a4
#
_cell.length_a   1.000
_cell.length_b   1.000
_cell.length_c   1.000
_cell.angle_alpha   90.00
_cell.angle_beta   90.00
_cell.angle_gamma   90.00
#
_symmetry.space_group_name_H-M   'P 1'
#
loop_
_entity.id
_entity.type
_entity.pdbx_description
1 polymer ?
#
loop_
_entity_poly.entity_id
_entity_poly.type
_entity_poly.pdbx_seq_one_letter_code
_entity_poly.pdbx_strand_id
1 'polypeptide(L)'
;LVSDYPLSESESLLIKKGDDRSFIISGTVFTPTAINFTQQINAIPGISTVNVDTTALNVKAAYQIDNVELQKAALNRLVNKVSSQNVLFATNQEALSEVQLAKLEPLANDIKQLLTLADKTKTVVSIVVMGASDNSGSSARNRALSQKRAENVVNSLISLGVESDILIPVSLGELPLQKASMGRSVMLNVLISSEQ
;
A
#
# COMPACT_ATOMS: atom_id res chain seq x y z
N LEU A 1 12.57 34.04 3.63
CA LEU A 1 13.34 32.81 3.26
C LEU A 1 13.01 31.60 4.13
N VAL A 2 12.64 31.77 5.38
CA VAL A 2 12.33 30.62 6.28
C VAL A 2 10.86 30.29 6.29
N SER A 3 9.96 31.25 6.06
CA SER A 3 8.51 31.02 5.99
C SER A 3 8.09 30.09 4.86
N ASP A 4 8.92 29.95 3.82
CA ASP A 4 8.58 29.22 2.59
C ASP A 4 9.47 27.96 2.42
N TYR A 5 10.31 27.63 3.42
CA TYR A 5 11.12 26.44 3.36
C TYR A 5 10.27 25.21 3.62
N PRO A 6 10.26 24.20 2.74
CA PRO A 6 9.40 23.03 2.88
C PRO A 6 9.91 22.12 4.02
N LEU A 7 9.44 22.37 5.22
CA LEU A 7 9.64 21.53 6.39
C LEU A 7 8.55 20.46 6.48
N SER A 8 8.92 19.26 6.96
CA SER A 8 7.93 18.27 7.36
C SER A 8 7.25 18.66 8.67
N GLU A 9 6.10 18.05 8.99
CA GLU A 9 5.35 18.34 10.23
C GLU A 9 6.17 18.15 11.53
N SER A 10 7.21 17.32 11.48
CA SER A 10 8.09 17.01 12.61
C SER A 10 9.40 17.81 12.62
N GLU A 11 9.57 18.71 11.67
CA GLU A 11 10.72 19.60 11.59
C GLU A 11 10.36 21.02 12.04
N SER A 12 11.32 21.68 12.64
CA SER A 12 11.21 23.10 13.01
C SER A 12 12.52 23.81 12.72
N LEU A 13 12.44 25.00 12.18
CA LEU A 13 13.58 25.83 11.87
C LEU A 13 13.28 27.27 12.27
N LEU A 14 14.12 27.86 13.09
CA LEU A 14 14.01 29.24 13.51
C LEU A 14 15.34 29.95 13.27
N ILE A 15 15.30 31.06 12.56
CA ILE A 15 16.45 31.94 12.34
C ILE A 15 16.23 33.25 13.11
N LYS A 16 17.16 33.57 13.98
CA LYS A 16 17.21 34.85 14.69
C LYS A 16 18.46 35.63 14.26
N LYS A 17 18.31 36.93 14.18
CA LYS A 17 19.45 37.83 14.03
C LYS A 17 20.19 37.85 15.37
N GLY A 18 21.46 37.55 15.35
CA GLY A 18 22.37 37.71 16.48
C GLY A 18 23.04 39.09 16.47
N ASP A 19 23.99 39.27 17.38
CA ASP A 19 24.84 40.46 17.40
C ASP A 19 25.92 40.39 16.34
N ASP A 20 26.44 41.54 15.91
CA ASP A 20 27.60 41.68 15.01
C ASP A 20 27.59 40.78 13.76
N ARG A 21 26.63 41.05 12.84
CA ARG A 21 26.52 40.30 11.57
C ARG A 21 26.46 38.79 11.74
N SER A 22 25.78 38.34 12.77
CA SER A 22 25.54 36.92 13.00
C SER A 22 24.07 36.54 12.85
N PHE A 23 23.84 35.27 12.52
CA PHE A 23 22.53 34.62 12.58
C PHE A 23 22.63 33.39 13.45
N ILE A 24 21.65 33.18 14.30
CA ILE A 24 21.48 32.00 15.12
C ILE A 24 20.40 31.14 14.50
N ILE A 25 20.74 29.92 14.14
CA ILE A 25 19.82 28.94 13.57
C ILE A 25 19.54 27.90 14.65
N SER A 26 18.28 27.71 14.97
CA SER A 26 17.84 26.76 15.99
C SER A 26 16.65 25.95 15.50
N GLY A 27 16.41 24.81 16.14
CA GLY A 27 15.30 23.93 15.81
C GLY A 27 15.71 22.49 15.66
N THR A 28 14.86 21.70 15.07
CA THR A 28 15.12 20.29 14.77
C THR A 28 14.84 20.05 13.29
N VAL A 29 15.83 19.55 12.57
CA VAL A 29 15.71 19.21 11.15
C VAL A 29 16.35 17.84 10.86
N PHE A 30 15.95 17.23 9.77
CA PHE A 30 16.57 16.00 9.32
C PHE A 30 17.79 16.28 8.43
N THR A 31 18.71 15.30 8.32
CA THR A 31 19.96 15.46 7.55
C THR A 31 19.73 15.98 6.11
N PRO A 32 18.76 15.46 5.30
CA PRO A 32 18.53 16.02 3.96
C PRO A 32 18.12 17.48 3.97
N THR A 33 17.26 17.87 4.93
CA THR A 33 16.82 19.26 5.11
C THR A 33 17.99 20.13 5.53
N ALA A 34 18.82 19.68 6.47
CA ALA A 34 20.01 20.39 6.93
C ALA A 34 21.02 20.63 5.78
N ILE A 35 21.28 19.60 4.96
CA ILE A 35 22.18 19.70 3.81
C ILE A 35 21.66 20.72 2.79
N ASN A 36 20.41 20.58 2.39
CA ASN A 36 19.78 21.46 1.40
C ASN A 36 19.73 22.91 1.90
N PHE A 37 19.33 23.10 3.15
CA PHE A 37 19.31 24.42 3.78
C PHE A 37 20.70 25.06 3.84
N THR A 38 21.72 24.31 4.23
CA THR A 38 23.11 24.79 4.25
C THR A 38 23.59 25.17 2.85
N GLN A 39 23.28 24.39 1.82
CA GLN A 39 23.60 24.74 0.43
C GLN A 39 22.94 26.04 -0.01
N GLN A 40 21.65 26.23 0.31
CA GLN A 40 20.92 27.45 -0.04
C GLN A 40 21.49 28.68 0.70
N ILE A 41 21.83 28.56 1.98
CA ILE A 41 22.48 29.64 2.73
C ILE A 41 23.84 30.01 2.08
N ASN A 42 24.65 29.04 1.76
CA ASN A 42 25.97 29.28 1.16
C ASN A 42 25.89 29.87 -0.24
N ALA A 43 24.76 29.72 -0.93
CA ALA A 43 24.51 30.33 -2.23
C ALA A 43 24.11 31.83 -2.16
N ILE A 44 23.85 32.38 -0.96
CA ILE A 44 23.48 33.77 -0.78
C ILE A 44 24.72 34.65 -0.97
N PRO A 45 24.70 35.62 -1.88
CA PRO A 45 25.83 36.55 -2.08
C PRO A 45 26.18 37.29 -0.80
N GLY A 46 27.45 37.24 -0.38
CA GLY A 46 27.94 37.92 0.80
C GLY A 46 27.75 37.16 2.14
N ILE A 47 27.17 35.97 2.12
CA ILE A 47 26.96 35.17 3.33
C ILE A 47 28.28 34.77 4.02
N SER A 48 29.37 34.65 3.26
CA SER A 48 30.72 34.33 3.76
C SER A 48 31.27 35.37 4.74
N THR A 49 30.66 36.56 4.79
CA THR A 49 31.02 37.63 5.74
C THR A 49 30.14 37.64 7.00
N VAL A 50 29.23 36.68 7.11
CA VAL A 50 28.26 36.56 8.18
C VAL A 50 28.57 35.31 9.01
N ASN A 51 28.59 35.45 10.31
CA ASN A 51 28.72 34.32 11.22
C ASN A 51 27.38 33.60 11.37
N VAL A 52 27.32 32.33 10.96
CA VAL A 52 26.10 31.51 11.08
C VAL A 52 26.31 30.50 12.22
N ASP A 53 25.69 30.77 13.35
CA ASP A 53 25.71 29.89 14.52
C ASP A 53 24.60 28.84 14.43
N THR A 54 24.99 27.59 14.29
CA THR A 54 24.13 26.42 14.23
C THR A 54 24.20 25.54 15.48
N THR A 55 24.82 25.99 16.55
CA THR A 55 24.99 25.20 17.79
C THR A 55 23.68 24.81 18.44
N ALA A 56 22.62 25.56 18.23
CA ALA A 56 21.26 25.28 18.69
C ALA A 56 20.41 24.49 17.67
N LEU A 57 21.00 24.07 16.54
CA LEU A 57 20.32 23.26 15.54
C LEU A 57 20.53 21.77 15.83
N ASN A 58 19.45 21.09 16.19
CA ASN A 58 19.46 19.64 16.37
C ASN A 58 19.23 18.96 15.01
N VAL A 59 20.31 18.45 14.41
CA VAL A 59 20.24 17.67 13.18
C VAL A 59 20.03 16.21 13.55
N LYS A 60 18.82 15.72 13.38
CA LYS A 60 18.56 14.28 13.47
C LYS A 60 19.09 13.60 12.21
N ALA A 61 19.71 12.43 12.38
CA ALA A 61 20.04 11.57 11.23
C ALA A 61 18.83 11.53 10.30
N ALA A 62 19.09 11.56 8.97
CA ALA A 62 18.02 11.57 8.01
C ALA A 62 16.91 10.70 8.54
N TYR A 63 15.73 11.30 8.72
CA TYR A 63 14.59 10.56 9.13
C TYR A 63 14.58 9.31 8.26
N GLN A 64 15.01 8.23 8.84
CA GLN A 64 14.38 7.00 8.47
C GLN A 64 12.93 7.29 8.83
N ILE A 65 12.13 7.83 7.92
CA ILE A 65 10.71 7.47 7.85
C ILE A 65 10.80 6.01 8.08
N ASP A 66 10.38 5.56 9.26
CA ASP A 66 10.63 4.22 9.68
C ASP A 66 10.30 3.44 8.44
N ASN A 67 11.32 2.80 7.84
CA ASN A 67 11.15 2.13 6.56
C ASN A 67 9.91 1.23 6.67
N VAL A 68 9.53 0.95 7.90
CA VAL A 68 8.33 0.31 8.40
C VAL A 68 7.06 1.11 8.13
N GLU A 69 7.00 2.42 8.40
CA GLU A 69 5.77 3.20 8.16
C GLU A 69 5.50 3.39 6.66
N LEU A 70 6.53 3.62 5.86
CA LEU A 70 6.40 3.62 4.39
C LEU A 70 6.03 2.25 3.86
N GLN A 71 6.62 1.19 4.41
CA GLN A 71 6.30 -0.18 4.04
C GLN A 71 4.87 -0.55 4.44
N LYS A 72 4.41 -0.17 5.63
CA LYS A 72 3.01 -0.34 6.05
C LYS A 72 2.04 0.43 5.17
N ALA A 73 2.36 1.68 4.82
CA ALA A 73 1.54 2.46 3.88
C ALA A 73 1.47 1.81 2.49
N ALA A 74 2.60 1.29 1.98
CA ALA A 74 2.65 0.54 0.73
C ALA A 74 1.88 -0.78 0.82
N LEU A 75 2.00 -1.51 1.93
CA LEU A 75 1.24 -2.72 2.22
C LEU A 75 -0.27 -2.44 2.16
N ASN A 76 -0.75 -1.42 2.89
CA ASN A 76 -2.16 -1.04 2.91
C ASN A 76 -2.68 -0.64 1.52
N ARG A 77 -1.87 0.01 0.68
CA ARG A 77 -2.24 0.30 -0.71
C ARG A 77 -2.43 -0.97 -1.53
N LEU A 78 -1.55 -1.96 -1.38
CA LEU A 78 -1.68 -3.25 -2.07
C LEU A 78 -2.85 -4.06 -1.53
N VAL A 79 -3.09 -4.07 -0.21
CA VAL A 79 -4.28 -4.66 0.40
C VAL A 79 -5.55 -4.12 -0.26
N ASN A 80 -5.68 -2.80 -0.34
CA ASN A 80 -6.84 -2.16 -0.97
C ASN A 80 -6.91 -2.46 -2.48
N LYS A 81 -5.78 -2.44 -3.19
CA LYS A 81 -5.71 -2.74 -4.62
C LYS A 81 -6.17 -4.17 -4.91
N VAL A 82 -5.66 -5.16 -4.18
CA VAL A 82 -6.04 -6.57 -4.32
C VAL A 82 -7.50 -6.79 -3.93
N SER A 83 -7.95 -6.23 -2.80
CA SER A 83 -9.33 -6.35 -2.32
C SER A 83 -10.36 -5.67 -3.23
N SER A 84 -9.95 -4.71 -4.06
CA SER A 84 -10.84 -4.06 -5.04
C SER A 84 -11.01 -4.87 -6.33
N GLN A 85 -10.22 -5.94 -6.52
CA GLN A 85 -10.27 -6.74 -7.75
C GLN A 85 -11.46 -7.71 -7.73
N ASN A 86 -12.04 -7.89 -8.90
CA ASN A 86 -13.07 -8.88 -9.13
C ASN A 86 -12.89 -9.58 -10.48
N VAL A 87 -13.30 -10.83 -10.52
CA VAL A 87 -13.29 -11.65 -11.74
C VAL A 87 -14.75 -11.98 -12.10
N LEU A 88 -15.20 -11.48 -13.23
CA LEU A 88 -16.59 -11.67 -13.70
C LEU A 88 -16.69 -12.97 -14.53
N PHE A 89 -17.77 -13.72 -14.33
CA PHE A 89 -18.05 -14.95 -15.06
C PHE A 89 -19.30 -14.79 -15.94
N ALA A 90 -19.32 -15.51 -17.05
CA ALA A 90 -20.55 -15.63 -17.84
C ALA A 90 -21.58 -16.53 -17.13
N THR A 91 -22.83 -16.44 -17.57
CA THR A 91 -23.93 -17.26 -17.01
C THR A 91 -23.61 -18.74 -17.10
N ASN A 92 -23.80 -19.48 -16.03
CA ASN A 92 -23.50 -20.91 -15.90
C ASN A 92 -22.05 -21.33 -16.19
N GLN A 93 -21.10 -20.39 -16.28
CA GLN A 93 -19.69 -20.71 -16.44
C GLN A 93 -18.95 -20.67 -15.10
N GLU A 94 -18.10 -21.67 -14.91
CA GLU A 94 -17.18 -21.77 -13.78
C GLU A 94 -15.71 -21.68 -14.24
N ALA A 95 -15.43 -22.05 -15.48
CA ALA A 95 -14.11 -21.97 -16.07
C ALA A 95 -13.72 -20.54 -16.41
N LEU A 96 -12.44 -20.21 -16.23
CA LEU A 96 -11.86 -18.92 -16.61
C LEU A 96 -11.59 -18.90 -18.12
N SER A 97 -12.02 -17.82 -18.77
CA SER A 97 -11.64 -17.55 -20.17
C SER A 97 -10.22 -17.00 -20.26
N GLU A 98 -9.62 -17.00 -21.45
CA GLU A 98 -8.29 -16.41 -21.68
C GLU A 98 -8.20 -14.93 -21.22
N VAL A 99 -9.27 -14.14 -21.44
CA VAL A 99 -9.33 -12.75 -21.00
C VAL A 99 -9.29 -12.63 -19.48
N GLN A 100 -9.92 -13.55 -18.77
CA GLN A 100 -9.92 -13.57 -17.30
C GLN A 100 -8.56 -14.06 -16.79
N LEU A 101 -7.96 -15.07 -17.41
CA LEU A 101 -6.61 -15.55 -17.07
C LEU A 101 -5.56 -14.45 -17.27
N ALA A 102 -5.63 -13.68 -18.35
CA ALA A 102 -4.75 -12.54 -18.60
C ALA A 102 -4.87 -11.44 -17.52
N LYS A 103 -6.04 -11.29 -16.90
CA LYS A 103 -6.25 -10.35 -15.77
C LYS A 103 -5.72 -10.87 -14.44
N LEU A 104 -5.57 -12.19 -14.28
CA LEU A 104 -5.03 -12.77 -13.05
C LEU A 104 -3.52 -12.63 -12.94
N GLU A 105 -2.79 -12.50 -14.03
CA GLU A 105 -1.33 -12.35 -14.02
C GLU A 105 -0.88 -11.06 -13.28
N PRO A 106 -1.38 -9.84 -13.60
CA PRO A 106 -1.06 -8.66 -12.82
C PRO A 106 -1.55 -8.75 -11.36
N LEU A 107 -2.69 -9.39 -11.11
CA LEU A 107 -3.19 -9.63 -9.76
C LEU A 107 -2.25 -10.54 -8.95
N ALA A 108 -1.76 -11.63 -9.54
CA ALA A 108 -0.78 -12.52 -8.92
C ALA A 108 0.52 -11.77 -8.58
N ASN A 109 0.98 -10.87 -9.46
CA ASN A 109 2.14 -10.03 -9.21
C ASN A 109 1.90 -9.04 -8.06
N ASP A 110 0.73 -8.41 -7.98
CA ASP A 110 0.35 -7.55 -6.87
C ASP A 110 0.32 -8.31 -5.53
N ILE A 111 -0.21 -9.55 -5.52
CA ILE A 111 -0.22 -10.42 -4.34
C ILE A 111 1.21 -10.79 -3.91
N LYS A 112 2.11 -11.14 -4.83
CA LYS A 112 3.52 -11.44 -4.51
C LYS A 112 4.25 -10.22 -3.91
N GLN A 113 3.99 -9.03 -4.44
CA GLN A 113 4.52 -7.79 -3.87
C GLN A 113 3.97 -7.52 -2.48
N LEU A 114 2.67 -7.77 -2.27
CA LEU A 114 2.02 -7.66 -0.97
C LEU A 114 2.67 -8.61 0.05
N LEU A 115 2.91 -9.87 -0.30
CA LEU A 115 3.59 -10.84 0.58
C LEU A 115 5.02 -10.42 0.91
N THR A 116 5.76 -9.91 -0.07
CA THR A 116 7.12 -9.38 0.16
C THR A 116 7.14 -8.21 1.15
N LEU A 117 6.13 -7.34 1.11
CA LEU A 117 6.00 -6.25 2.07
C LEU A 117 5.49 -6.73 3.43
N ALA A 118 4.61 -7.71 3.44
CA ALA A 118 4.09 -8.33 4.65
C ALA A 118 5.22 -8.98 5.47
N ASP A 119 6.12 -9.71 4.82
CA ASP A 119 7.31 -10.29 5.48
C ASP A 119 8.19 -9.20 6.11
N LYS A 120 8.49 -8.12 5.37
CA LYS A 120 9.28 -7.00 5.87
C LYS A 120 8.64 -6.27 7.06
N THR A 121 7.32 -6.24 7.13
CA THR A 121 6.55 -5.57 8.19
C THR A 121 6.08 -6.51 9.30
N LYS A 122 6.49 -7.78 9.26
CA LYS A 122 6.05 -8.82 10.19
C LYS A 122 4.52 -8.89 10.28
N THR A 123 3.90 -8.96 9.11
CA THR A 123 2.44 -9.00 8.95
C THR A 123 2.03 -10.33 8.35
N VAL A 124 1.10 -11.03 8.98
CA VAL A 124 0.49 -12.24 8.44
C VAL A 124 -0.62 -11.85 7.47
N VAL A 125 -0.66 -12.49 6.31
CA VAL A 125 -1.64 -12.25 5.25
C VAL A 125 -2.45 -13.49 4.98
N SER A 126 -3.77 -13.32 4.84
CA SER A 126 -4.68 -14.33 4.29
C SER A 126 -5.59 -13.65 3.27
N ILE A 127 -5.91 -14.34 2.18
CA ILE A 127 -6.77 -13.82 1.12
C ILE A 127 -8.00 -14.72 0.98
N VAL A 128 -9.15 -14.19 1.36
CA VAL A 128 -10.42 -14.87 1.17
C VAL A 128 -10.89 -14.61 -0.26
N VAL A 129 -11.01 -15.68 -1.05
CA VAL A 129 -11.44 -15.67 -2.45
C VAL A 129 -12.92 -16.08 -2.49
N MET A 130 -13.80 -15.12 -2.63
CA MET A 130 -15.24 -15.26 -2.46
C MET A 130 -15.96 -15.39 -3.79
N GLY A 131 -16.43 -16.59 -4.11
CA GLY A 131 -17.24 -16.82 -5.31
C GLY A 131 -18.71 -16.49 -5.06
N ALA A 132 -19.36 -15.88 -6.05
CA ALA A 132 -20.79 -15.57 -6.05
C ALA A 132 -21.49 -16.11 -7.30
N SER A 133 -22.80 -16.40 -7.18
CA SER A 133 -23.69 -16.70 -8.29
C SER A 133 -24.86 -15.73 -8.30
N ASP A 134 -25.51 -15.61 -9.47
CA ASP A 134 -26.81 -14.98 -9.56
C ASP A 134 -27.91 -15.89 -8.99
N ASN A 135 -29.10 -15.39 -8.86
CA ASN A 135 -30.25 -16.12 -8.30
C ASN A 135 -30.97 -17.03 -9.31
N SER A 136 -30.35 -17.32 -10.46
CA SER A 136 -30.94 -18.23 -11.46
C SER A 136 -30.59 -19.68 -11.10
N GLY A 137 -31.60 -20.47 -10.74
CA GLY A 137 -31.45 -21.88 -10.37
C GLY A 137 -31.72 -22.20 -8.91
N SER A 138 -31.36 -23.41 -8.46
CA SER A 138 -31.52 -23.79 -7.05
C SER A 138 -30.38 -23.28 -6.21
N SER A 139 -30.62 -22.96 -4.94
CA SER A 139 -29.59 -22.54 -3.96
C SER A 139 -28.44 -23.53 -3.85
N ALA A 140 -28.72 -24.84 -3.90
CA ALA A 140 -27.68 -25.88 -3.85
C ALA A 140 -26.76 -25.80 -5.08
N ARG A 141 -27.31 -25.61 -6.28
CA ARG A 141 -26.54 -25.45 -7.53
C ARG A 141 -25.71 -24.15 -7.49
N ASN A 142 -26.32 -23.07 -7.05
CA ASN A 142 -25.66 -21.76 -6.98
C ASN A 142 -24.49 -21.76 -5.97
N ARG A 143 -24.66 -22.45 -4.85
CA ARG A 143 -23.56 -22.66 -3.89
C ARG A 143 -22.44 -23.48 -4.49
N ALA A 144 -22.73 -24.58 -5.19
CA ALA A 144 -21.71 -25.38 -5.85
C ALA A 144 -20.98 -24.60 -6.96
N LEU A 145 -21.71 -23.82 -7.77
CA LEU A 145 -21.15 -23.00 -8.85
C LEU A 145 -20.25 -21.91 -8.31
N SER A 146 -20.68 -21.20 -7.26
CA SER A 146 -19.88 -20.15 -6.63
C SER A 146 -18.62 -20.71 -5.96
N GLN A 147 -18.69 -21.89 -5.34
CA GLN A 147 -17.52 -22.57 -4.77
C GLN A 147 -16.51 -22.92 -5.87
N LYS A 148 -16.93 -23.54 -6.97
CA LYS A 148 -16.06 -23.89 -8.09
C LYS A 148 -15.41 -22.67 -8.74
N ARG A 149 -16.09 -21.53 -8.85
CA ARG A 149 -15.53 -20.28 -9.35
C ARG A 149 -14.40 -19.79 -8.46
N ALA A 150 -14.60 -19.79 -7.13
CA ALA A 150 -13.56 -19.43 -6.18
C ALA A 150 -12.34 -20.35 -6.28
N GLU A 151 -12.57 -21.67 -6.32
CA GLU A 151 -11.50 -22.68 -6.47
C GLU A 151 -10.72 -22.52 -7.78
N ASN A 152 -11.39 -22.25 -8.90
CA ASN A 152 -10.73 -22.05 -10.20
C ASN A 152 -9.85 -20.78 -10.22
N VAL A 153 -10.28 -19.69 -9.55
CA VAL A 153 -9.45 -18.49 -9.37
C VAL A 153 -8.25 -18.80 -8.48
N VAL A 154 -8.44 -19.49 -7.35
CA VAL A 154 -7.35 -19.93 -6.47
C VAL A 154 -6.35 -20.79 -7.21
N ASN A 155 -6.80 -21.83 -7.93
CA ASN A 155 -5.91 -22.72 -8.69
C ASN A 155 -5.11 -21.96 -9.75
N SER A 156 -5.73 -20.97 -10.41
CA SER A 156 -5.03 -20.14 -11.39
C SER A 156 -4.00 -19.22 -10.74
N LEU A 157 -4.30 -18.62 -9.58
CA LEU A 157 -3.33 -17.83 -8.84
C LEU A 157 -2.14 -18.67 -8.35
N ILE A 158 -2.40 -19.91 -7.90
CA ILE A 158 -1.34 -20.88 -7.53
C ILE A 158 -0.48 -21.21 -8.75
N SER A 159 -1.09 -21.48 -9.90
CA SER A 159 -0.36 -21.75 -11.16
C SER A 159 0.51 -20.55 -11.61
N LEU A 160 0.13 -19.33 -11.21
CA LEU A 160 0.90 -18.10 -11.42
C LEU A 160 1.93 -17.84 -10.32
N GLY A 161 2.11 -18.79 -9.38
CA GLY A 161 3.14 -18.78 -8.36
C GLY A 161 2.75 -18.00 -7.08
N VAL A 162 1.47 -17.87 -6.78
CA VAL A 162 0.98 -17.42 -5.46
C VAL A 162 0.96 -18.61 -4.50
N GLU A 163 1.37 -18.42 -3.27
CA GLU A 163 1.39 -19.46 -2.23
C GLU A 163 -0.04 -19.92 -1.90
N SER A 164 -0.23 -21.23 -1.77
CA SER A 164 -1.55 -21.83 -1.59
C SER A 164 -2.14 -21.64 -0.20
N ASP A 165 -1.30 -21.57 0.80
CA ASP A 165 -1.67 -21.52 2.23
C ASP A 165 -2.29 -20.18 2.65
N ILE A 166 -2.07 -19.14 1.87
CA ILE A 166 -2.70 -17.83 2.09
C ILE A 166 -4.07 -17.69 1.42
N LEU A 167 -4.45 -18.60 0.51
CA LEU A 167 -5.64 -18.50 -0.34
C LEU A 167 -6.78 -19.36 0.20
N ILE A 168 -7.89 -18.73 0.57
CA ILE A 168 -9.04 -19.40 1.18
C ILE A 168 -10.26 -19.25 0.26
N PRO A 169 -10.62 -20.30 -0.53
CA PRO A 169 -11.81 -20.27 -1.38
C PRO A 169 -13.08 -20.39 -0.53
N VAL A 170 -14.03 -19.49 -0.76
CA VAL A 170 -15.33 -19.47 -0.03
C VAL A 170 -16.47 -19.24 -1.02
N SER A 171 -17.54 -20.00 -0.84
CA SER A 171 -18.80 -19.77 -1.56
C SER A 171 -19.70 -18.78 -0.81
N LEU A 172 -20.10 -17.71 -1.47
CA LEU A 172 -21.16 -16.82 -0.99
C LEU A 172 -22.56 -17.28 -1.44
N GLY A 173 -22.64 -18.26 -2.37
CA GLY A 173 -23.91 -18.67 -2.97
C GLY A 173 -24.53 -17.53 -3.79
N GLU A 174 -25.80 -17.30 -3.58
CA GLU A 174 -26.58 -16.26 -4.28
C GLU A 174 -26.38 -14.89 -3.62
N LEU A 175 -26.10 -13.87 -4.44
CA LEU A 175 -26.15 -12.48 -3.98
C LEU A 175 -27.47 -11.82 -4.39
N PRO A 176 -28.04 -10.93 -3.53
CA PRO A 176 -29.29 -10.22 -3.85
C PRO A 176 -29.19 -9.41 -5.15
N LEU A 177 -30.27 -9.38 -5.90
CA LEU A 177 -30.41 -8.76 -7.24
C LEU A 177 -29.98 -7.29 -7.37
N GLN A 178 -29.89 -6.55 -6.27
CA GLN A 178 -29.48 -5.14 -6.30
C GLN A 178 -28.02 -4.93 -6.78
N LYS A 179 -27.24 -6.01 -6.92
CA LYS A 179 -25.88 -6.01 -7.47
C LYS A 179 -25.69 -7.13 -8.50
N ALA A 180 -26.58 -7.19 -9.50
CA ALA A 180 -26.55 -8.24 -10.54
C ALA A 180 -25.18 -8.38 -11.26
N SER A 181 -24.40 -7.31 -11.35
CA SER A 181 -23.01 -7.34 -11.84
C SER A 181 -22.06 -8.06 -10.90
N MET A 182 -22.36 -8.12 -9.59
CA MET A 182 -21.57 -8.87 -8.60
C MET A 182 -22.05 -10.32 -8.44
N GLY A 183 -23.26 -10.65 -8.89
CA GLY A 183 -23.84 -11.99 -8.74
C GLY A 183 -23.14 -13.10 -9.52
N ARG A 184 -22.23 -12.77 -10.44
CA ARG A 184 -21.43 -13.73 -11.22
C ARG A 184 -19.95 -13.38 -11.14
N SER A 185 -19.46 -13.18 -9.94
CA SER A 185 -18.08 -12.75 -9.75
C SER A 185 -17.35 -13.57 -8.67
N VAL A 186 -16.05 -13.49 -8.72
CA VAL A 186 -15.18 -13.83 -7.61
C VAL A 186 -14.53 -12.55 -7.13
N MET A 187 -14.65 -12.26 -5.85
CA MET A 187 -14.11 -11.10 -5.17
C MET A 187 -12.98 -11.57 -4.25
N LEU A 188 -12.01 -10.71 -4.02
CA LEU A 188 -10.93 -10.99 -3.08
C LEU A 188 -11.07 -10.08 -1.86
N ASN A 189 -10.78 -10.62 -0.68
CA ASN A 189 -10.67 -9.85 0.54
C ASN A 189 -9.38 -10.22 1.25
N VAL A 190 -8.50 -9.25 1.40
CA VAL A 190 -7.21 -9.42 2.07
C VAL A 190 -7.39 -9.14 3.55
N LEU A 191 -7.03 -10.11 4.37
CA LEU A 191 -6.98 -10.01 5.82
C LEU A 191 -5.52 -9.91 6.25
N ILE A 192 -5.22 -8.97 7.11
CA ILE A 192 -3.88 -8.78 7.68
C ILE A 192 -3.94 -8.78 9.20
N SER A 193 -2.93 -9.39 9.83
CA SER A 193 -2.71 -9.34 11.28
C SER A 193 -1.22 -9.20 11.57
N SER A 194 -0.86 -8.56 12.69
CA SER A 194 0.53 -8.52 13.14
C SER A 194 0.94 -9.90 13.68
N GLU A 195 2.15 -10.34 13.39
CA GLU A 195 2.78 -11.43 14.14
C GLU A 195 2.86 -11.03 15.62
N GLN A 196 2.40 -11.92 16.50
CA GLN A 196 2.53 -11.75 17.96
C GLN A 196 3.93 -12.15 18.44
#